data_c7e430c988eee96f819cba77c92266fd
#
_entry.id   c7e430c988eee96f819cba77c92266fd
#
_cell.length_a   1.000
_cell.length_b   1.000
_cell.length_c   1.000
_cell.angle_alpha   90.00
_cell.angle_beta   90.00
_cell.angle_gamma   90.00
#
_symmetry.space_group_name_H-M   'P 1'
#
loop_
_entity.id
_entity.type
_entity.pdbx_description
1 polymer ?
#
loop_
_entity_poly.entity_id
_entity_poly.type
_entity_poly.pdbx_seq_one_letter_code
_entity_poly.pdbx_strand_id
1 'polypeptide(L)'
;IISNADNISQRADNMMSKVSSIEVKPGVEALYSGGQSEWMVNADVKVYTDPNSFLLIGADDIGGDDSGTNLQIGTGNGIFTGRGGLVDDKVGVGVDLKAGEKGKISVDAYDPNDLRVKLKGQYEVAQDTYLIGQIKDINDSDERAAYVGLRHEF
;
A
#
# COMPACT_ATOMS: atom_id res chain seq x y z
N ILE A 1 -32.10 29.35 20.24
CA ILE A 1 -32.46 28.62 19.03
C ILE A 1 -31.51 29.00 17.86
N ILE A 2 -31.26 30.29 17.69
CA ILE A 2 -30.35 30.79 16.64
C ILE A 2 -28.93 30.29 16.83
N SER A 3 -28.42 30.28 18.07
CA SER A 3 -27.08 29.77 18.38
C SER A 3 -26.93 28.26 18.12
N ASN A 4 -28.00 27.48 18.29
CA ASN A 4 -27.99 26.05 17.98
C ASN A 4 -27.96 25.81 16.47
N ALA A 5 -28.67 26.63 15.67
CA ALA A 5 -28.63 26.58 14.23
C ALA A 5 -27.24 26.91 13.68
N ASP A 6 -26.59 27.94 14.25
CA ASP A 6 -25.22 28.30 13.88
C ASP A 6 -24.21 27.18 14.23
N ASN A 7 -24.35 26.55 15.39
CA ASN A 7 -23.51 25.40 15.78
C ASN A 7 -23.67 24.20 14.87
N ILE A 8 -24.89 23.90 14.44
CA ILE A 8 -25.17 22.81 13.50
C ILE A 8 -24.55 23.13 12.13
N SER A 9 -24.66 24.37 11.66
CA SER A 9 -24.07 24.82 10.41
C SER A 9 -22.55 24.70 10.43
N GLN A 10 -21.89 25.13 11.51
CA GLN A 10 -20.45 25.02 11.67
C GLN A 10 -19.99 23.56 11.70
N ARG A 11 -20.72 22.69 12.37
CA ARG A 11 -20.41 21.26 12.39
C ARG A 11 -20.55 20.63 11.00
N ALA A 12 -21.57 20.98 10.27
CA ALA A 12 -21.76 20.51 8.89
C ALA A 12 -20.62 20.99 7.99
N ASP A 13 -20.23 22.26 8.09
CA ASP A 13 -19.10 22.82 7.33
C ASP A 13 -17.78 22.13 7.67
N ASN A 14 -17.52 21.87 8.95
CA ASN A 14 -16.32 21.15 9.40
C ASN A 14 -16.30 19.70 8.90
N MET A 15 -17.44 19.01 8.89
CA MET A 15 -17.56 17.67 8.33
C MET A 15 -17.33 17.66 6.82
N MET A 16 -17.88 18.61 6.11
CA MET A 16 -17.68 18.75 4.66
C MET A 16 -16.24 19.06 4.32
N SER A 17 -15.58 19.91 5.11
CA SER A 17 -14.14 20.19 4.95
C SER A 17 -13.28 18.94 5.16
N LYS A 18 -13.60 18.12 6.15
CA LYS A 18 -12.91 16.85 6.38
C LYS A 18 -13.12 15.86 5.24
N VAL A 19 -14.35 15.73 4.76
CA VAL A 19 -14.69 14.84 3.62
C VAL A 19 -13.99 15.31 2.35
N SER A 20 -13.93 16.62 2.10
CA SER A 20 -13.27 17.17 0.91
C SER A 20 -11.74 17.06 0.96
N SER A 21 -11.14 16.85 2.15
CA SER A 21 -9.71 16.63 2.28
C SER A 21 -9.30 15.16 2.10
N ILE A 22 -10.25 14.23 2.03
CA ILE A 22 -9.98 12.80 1.78
C ILE A 22 -9.58 12.61 0.32
N GLU A 23 -8.44 11.99 0.12
CA GLU A 23 -7.93 11.62 -1.20
C GLU A 23 -7.91 10.11 -1.33
N VAL A 24 -8.46 9.60 -2.43
CA VAL A 24 -8.52 8.15 -2.70
C VAL A 24 -7.63 7.84 -3.90
N LYS A 25 -6.67 6.93 -3.70
CA LYS A 25 -5.71 6.53 -4.74
C LYS A 25 -5.77 5.03 -4.97
N PRO A 26 -6.50 4.56 -6.00
CA PRO A 26 -6.46 3.17 -6.42
C PRO A 26 -5.19 2.87 -7.20
N GLY A 27 -4.70 1.63 -7.09
CA GLY A 27 -3.55 1.15 -7.83
C GLY A 27 -3.73 -0.31 -8.24
N VAL A 28 -3.16 -0.68 -9.38
CA VAL A 28 -3.14 -2.05 -9.88
C VAL A 28 -1.73 -2.40 -10.30
N GLU A 29 -1.28 -3.60 -9.94
CA GLU A 29 0.02 -4.13 -10.29
C GLU A 29 -0.12 -5.43 -11.08
N ALA A 30 0.71 -5.59 -12.10
CA ALA A 30 0.89 -6.86 -12.81
C ALA A 30 2.35 -7.24 -12.74
N LEU A 31 2.64 -8.37 -12.12
CA LEU A 31 3.99 -8.84 -11.82
C LEU A 31 4.21 -10.23 -12.44
N TYR A 32 5.45 -10.51 -12.84
CA TYR A 32 5.84 -11.80 -13.39
C TYR A 32 7.10 -12.33 -12.71
N SER A 33 7.08 -13.61 -12.36
CA SER A 33 8.25 -14.33 -11.85
C SER A 33 8.75 -15.33 -12.89
N GLY A 34 9.93 -15.04 -13.45
CA GLY A 34 10.57 -15.95 -14.42
C GLY A 34 11.01 -17.27 -13.79
N GLY A 35 11.41 -17.25 -12.52
CA GLY A 35 11.83 -18.44 -11.80
C GLY A 35 10.71 -19.42 -11.50
N GLN A 36 9.49 -18.91 -11.31
CA GLN A 36 8.29 -19.71 -11.04
C GLN A 36 7.36 -19.80 -12.24
N SER A 37 7.63 -19.05 -13.30
CA SER A 37 6.78 -18.97 -14.49
C SER A 37 5.33 -18.59 -14.16
N GLU A 38 5.17 -17.62 -13.28
CA GLU A 38 3.89 -17.24 -12.68
C GLU A 38 3.61 -15.76 -12.84
N TRP A 39 2.35 -15.43 -13.12
CA TRP A 39 1.84 -14.06 -13.09
C TRP A 39 1.11 -13.79 -11.79
N MET A 40 1.26 -12.58 -11.29
CA MET A 40 0.56 -12.11 -10.10
C MET A 40 -0.08 -10.75 -10.38
N VAL A 41 -1.35 -10.60 -10.02
CA VAL A 41 -2.07 -9.33 -10.14
C VAL A 41 -2.47 -8.89 -8.74
N ASN A 42 -2.07 -7.68 -8.38
CA ASN A 42 -2.40 -7.05 -7.11
C ASN A 42 -3.22 -5.79 -7.36
N ALA A 43 -4.10 -5.47 -6.45
CA ALA A 43 -4.84 -4.21 -6.47
C ALA A 43 -4.95 -3.66 -5.05
N ASP A 44 -4.85 -2.35 -4.92
CA ASP A 44 -5.03 -1.67 -3.65
C ASP A 44 -5.70 -0.32 -3.81
N VAL A 45 -6.23 0.16 -2.71
CA VAL A 45 -6.76 1.52 -2.58
C VAL A 45 -6.17 2.13 -1.32
N LYS A 46 -5.55 3.30 -1.46
CA LYS A 46 -5.11 4.12 -0.34
C LYS A 46 -6.09 5.26 -0.14
N VAL A 47 -6.61 5.38 1.08
CA VAL A 47 -7.49 6.48 1.47
C VAL A 47 -6.72 7.38 2.41
N TYR A 48 -6.31 8.56 1.91
CA TYR A 48 -5.54 9.53 2.67
C TYR A 48 -6.47 10.41 3.49
N THR A 49 -6.20 10.50 4.79
CA THR A 49 -6.90 11.39 5.72
C THR A 49 -6.15 12.72 5.90
N ASP A 50 -4.87 12.70 5.62
CA ASP A 50 -3.98 13.86 5.52
C ASP A 50 -2.83 13.48 4.56
N PRO A 51 -1.93 14.42 4.20
CA PRO A 51 -0.88 14.14 3.21
C PRO A 51 0.06 12.97 3.57
N ASN A 52 0.17 12.62 4.85
CA ASN A 52 1.12 11.64 5.33
C ASN A 52 0.48 10.41 5.99
N SER A 53 -0.84 10.36 6.11
CA SER A 53 -1.55 9.28 6.80
C SER A 53 -2.64 8.68 5.91
N PHE A 54 -2.72 7.37 5.87
CA PHE A 54 -3.66 6.67 4.99
C PHE A 54 -4.11 5.34 5.58
N LEU A 55 -5.26 4.90 5.09
CA LEU A 55 -5.73 3.52 5.21
C LEU A 55 -5.46 2.82 3.86
N LEU A 56 -4.82 1.66 3.90
CA LEU A 56 -4.61 0.83 2.72
C LEU A 56 -5.50 -0.40 2.79
N ILE A 57 -6.24 -0.63 1.73
CA ILE A 57 -7.06 -1.84 1.54
C ILE A 57 -6.64 -2.45 0.21
N GLY A 58 -6.28 -3.72 0.20
CA GLY A 58 -5.80 -4.34 -1.02
C GLY A 58 -5.93 -5.84 -1.05
N ALA A 59 -5.63 -6.41 -2.20
CA ALA A 59 -5.56 -7.85 -2.41
C ALA A 59 -4.34 -8.15 -3.29
N ASP A 60 -3.59 -9.14 -2.88
CA ASP A 60 -2.46 -9.66 -3.63
C ASP A 60 -2.84 -10.98 -4.28
N ASP A 61 -2.21 -11.29 -5.41
CA ASP A 61 -2.39 -12.52 -6.19
C ASP A 61 -3.87 -12.82 -6.48
N ILE A 62 -4.58 -11.82 -7.02
CA ILE A 62 -6.02 -11.92 -7.30
C ILE A 62 -6.26 -13.04 -8.32
N GLY A 63 -7.04 -14.04 -7.89
CA GLY A 63 -7.37 -15.21 -8.71
C GLY A 63 -6.28 -16.27 -8.74
N GLY A 64 -5.17 -16.07 -8.04
CA GLY A 64 -4.11 -17.07 -7.87
C GLY A 64 -4.32 -17.98 -6.67
N ASP A 65 -3.38 -18.90 -6.49
CA ASP A 65 -3.46 -19.88 -5.41
C ASP A 65 -3.09 -19.29 -4.04
N ASP A 66 -2.29 -18.23 -4.02
CA ASP A 66 -1.78 -17.58 -2.80
C ASP A 66 -2.42 -16.21 -2.56
N SER A 67 -3.68 -16.03 -2.96
CA SER A 67 -4.36 -14.75 -2.80
C SER A 67 -4.46 -14.34 -1.32
N GLY A 68 -4.15 -13.09 -1.03
CA GLY A 68 -4.16 -12.53 0.32
C GLY A 68 -4.72 -11.13 0.37
N THR A 69 -5.21 -10.72 1.53
CA THR A 69 -5.80 -9.41 1.78
C THR A 69 -4.82 -8.55 2.56
N ASN A 70 -4.75 -7.27 2.19
CA ASN A 70 -3.98 -6.24 2.89
C ASN A 70 -4.95 -5.23 3.51
N LEU A 71 -4.76 -4.95 4.80
CA LEU A 71 -5.50 -3.91 5.50
C LEU A 71 -4.53 -3.25 6.48
N GLN A 72 -4.04 -2.07 6.14
CA GLN A 72 -2.99 -1.39 6.90
C GLN A 72 -3.31 0.07 7.13
N ILE A 73 -2.80 0.59 8.23
CA ILE A 73 -2.75 2.02 8.49
C ILE A 73 -1.30 2.46 8.33
N GLY A 74 -1.08 3.55 7.59
CA GLY A 74 0.23 4.14 7.39
C GLY A 74 0.29 5.58 7.83
N THR A 75 1.44 5.98 8.37
CA THR A 75 1.72 7.37 8.72
C THR A 75 3.22 7.65 8.59
N GLY A 76 3.57 8.88 8.26
CA GLY A 76 4.97 9.25 8.08
C GLY A 76 5.20 10.73 7.91
N ASN A 77 6.38 11.08 7.38
CA ASN A 77 6.81 12.45 7.17
C ASN A 77 7.08 12.79 5.69
N GLY A 78 6.57 11.97 4.76
CA GLY A 78 6.78 12.16 3.33
C GLY A 78 8.02 11.46 2.78
N ILE A 79 9.06 11.23 3.58
CA ILE A 79 10.26 10.46 3.21
C ILE A 79 10.17 9.06 3.77
N PHE A 80 9.80 8.95 5.04
CA PHE A 80 9.67 7.70 5.77
C PHE A 80 8.21 7.50 6.19
N THR A 81 7.66 6.33 5.90
CA THR A 81 6.30 5.95 6.28
C THR A 81 6.32 4.61 6.98
N GLY A 82 5.74 4.55 8.18
CA GLY A 82 5.49 3.30 8.89
C GLY A 82 4.08 2.79 8.61
N ARG A 83 3.93 1.48 8.44
CA ARG A 83 2.64 0.83 8.21
C ARG A 83 2.45 -0.33 9.17
N GLY A 84 1.21 -0.61 9.52
CA GLY A 84 0.88 -1.74 10.38
C GLY A 84 -0.54 -2.22 10.13
N GLY A 85 -0.77 -3.51 10.33
CA GLY A 85 -2.06 -4.15 10.15
C GLY A 85 -1.95 -5.55 9.59
N LEU A 86 -2.77 -5.88 8.61
CA LEU A 86 -2.73 -7.15 7.90
C LEU A 86 -1.96 -7.02 6.59
N VAL A 87 -0.99 -7.89 6.41
CA VAL A 87 -0.22 -8.06 5.19
C VAL A 87 -0.41 -9.50 4.75
N ASP A 88 -0.99 -9.71 3.57
CA ASP A 88 -1.22 -11.05 3.02
C ASP A 88 -1.96 -11.96 4.03
N ASP A 89 -3.07 -11.44 4.59
CA ASP A 89 -3.90 -12.08 5.63
C ASP A 89 -3.24 -12.26 6.99
N LYS A 90 -2.01 -11.82 7.17
CA LYS A 90 -1.24 -12.00 8.41
C LYS A 90 -0.93 -10.66 9.06
N VAL A 91 -0.85 -10.64 10.38
CA VAL A 91 -0.40 -9.46 11.12
C VAL A 91 1.01 -9.11 10.69
N GLY A 92 1.24 -7.85 10.39
CA GLY A 92 2.54 -7.37 9.92
C GLY A 92 2.76 -5.89 10.12
N VAL A 93 4.00 -5.51 9.88
CA VAL A 93 4.44 -4.11 9.87
C VAL A 93 5.24 -3.87 8.60
N GLY A 94 5.24 -2.64 8.14
CA GLY A 94 5.98 -2.25 6.96
C GLY A 94 6.58 -0.87 7.09
N VAL A 95 7.57 -0.62 6.26
CA VAL A 95 8.25 0.67 6.16
C VAL A 95 8.42 1.01 4.69
N ASP A 96 8.06 2.23 4.33
CA ASP A 96 8.31 2.79 3.01
C ASP A 96 9.34 3.90 3.12
N LEU A 97 10.34 3.86 2.27
CA LEU A 97 11.36 4.89 2.17
C LEU A 97 11.32 5.50 0.76
N LYS A 98 11.12 6.80 0.68
CA LYS A 98 11.18 7.52 -0.58
C LYS A 98 12.65 7.66 -1.03
N ALA A 99 12.96 7.20 -2.23
CA ALA A 99 14.29 7.22 -2.81
C ALA A 99 14.31 8.18 -4.01
N GLY A 100 14.73 9.42 -3.78
CA GLY A 100 14.64 10.48 -4.77
C GLY A 100 13.18 10.93 -5.01
N GLU A 101 12.92 11.56 -6.14
CA GLU A 101 11.58 12.08 -6.47
C GLU A 101 10.66 11.00 -7.06
N LYS A 102 11.23 9.96 -7.68
CA LYS A 102 10.49 8.97 -8.46
C LYS A 102 10.55 7.56 -7.89
N GLY A 103 11.44 7.31 -6.94
CA GLY A 103 11.67 5.98 -6.37
C GLY A 103 11.07 5.81 -5.00
N LYS A 104 10.75 4.56 -4.66
CA LYS A 104 10.32 4.15 -3.33
C LYS A 104 10.77 2.72 -3.06
N ILE A 105 11.24 2.47 -1.85
CA ILE A 105 11.60 1.14 -1.37
C ILE A 105 10.68 0.80 -0.19
N SER A 106 10.11 -0.38 -0.20
CA SER A 106 9.21 -0.86 0.84
C SER A 106 9.70 -2.18 1.39
N VAL A 107 9.63 -2.34 2.69
CA VAL A 107 9.95 -3.59 3.39
C VAL A 107 8.78 -3.94 4.28
N ASP A 108 8.25 -5.15 4.16
CA ASP A 108 7.20 -5.68 5.00
C ASP A 108 7.69 -6.92 5.75
N ALA A 109 7.39 -6.98 7.05
CA ALA A 109 7.60 -8.15 7.89
C ALA A 109 6.26 -8.59 8.45
N TYR A 110 5.85 -9.81 8.19
CA TYR A 110 4.52 -10.31 8.53
C TYR A 110 4.55 -11.79 8.89
N ASP A 111 3.44 -12.29 9.40
CA ASP A 111 3.28 -13.65 9.91
C ASP A 111 4.22 -13.93 11.11
N PRO A 112 3.83 -13.48 12.35
CA PRO A 112 4.69 -13.63 13.53
C PRO A 112 5.00 -15.09 13.90
N ASN A 113 4.20 -16.06 13.46
CA ASN A 113 4.41 -17.48 13.73
C ASN A 113 5.41 -18.13 12.76
N ASP A 114 5.49 -17.60 11.54
CA ASP A 114 6.41 -18.05 10.50
C ASP A 114 6.88 -16.81 9.73
N LEU A 115 7.80 -16.08 10.31
CA LEU A 115 8.21 -14.74 9.84
C LEU A 115 8.54 -14.72 8.37
N ARG A 116 7.84 -13.85 7.64
CA ARG A 116 8.04 -13.59 6.21
C ARG A 116 8.45 -12.13 6.02
N VAL A 117 9.41 -11.90 5.15
CA VAL A 117 9.89 -10.56 4.81
C VAL A 117 9.78 -10.37 3.31
N LYS A 118 9.14 -9.27 2.91
CA LYS A 118 8.97 -8.89 1.51
C LYS A 118 9.66 -7.55 1.26
N LEU A 119 10.44 -7.49 0.18
CA LEU A 119 11.09 -6.27 -0.29
C LEU A 119 10.48 -5.86 -1.62
N LYS A 120 10.07 -4.61 -1.76
CA LYS A 120 9.55 -4.05 -3.00
C LYS A 120 10.26 -2.74 -3.31
N GLY A 121 10.70 -2.59 -4.56
CA GLY A 121 11.19 -1.33 -5.10
C GLY A 121 10.30 -0.88 -6.24
N GLN A 122 10.04 0.43 -6.34
CA GLN A 122 9.30 0.98 -7.48
C GLN A 122 9.95 2.27 -7.96
N TYR A 123 9.85 2.52 -9.26
CA TYR A 123 10.37 3.72 -9.91
C TYR A 123 9.38 4.21 -10.96
N GLU A 124 9.00 5.48 -10.89
CA GLU A 124 8.09 6.10 -11.86
C GLU A 124 8.76 6.24 -13.22
N VAL A 125 8.21 5.55 -14.22
CA VAL A 125 8.72 5.56 -15.61
C VAL A 125 7.85 6.39 -16.55
N ALA A 126 6.60 6.64 -16.18
CA ALA A 126 5.67 7.53 -16.85
C ALA A 126 4.68 8.07 -15.82
N GLN A 127 3.82 9.02 -16.21
CA GLN A 127 2.83 9.57 -15.28
C GLN A 127 1.99 8.46 -14.66
N ASP A 128 1.98 8.40 -13.33
CA ASP A 128 1.22 7.42 -12.53
C ASP A 128 1.50 5.96 -12.87
N THR A 129 2.63 5.69 -13.57
CA THR A 129 3.05 4.35 -13.98
C THR A 129 4.45 4.07 -13.45
N TYR A 130 4.60 2.93 -12.77
CA TYR A 130 5.82 2.56 -12.06
C TYR A 130 6.32 1.20 -12.52
N LEU A 131 7.64 1.10 -12.68
CA LEU A 131 8.33 -0.18 -12.78
C LEU A 131 8.52 -0.73 -11.38
N ILE A 132 8.18 -2.00 -11.17
CA ILE A 132 8.23 -2.64 -9.85
C ILE A 132 9.14 -3.87 -9.89
N GLY A 133 9.98 -3.98 -8.86
CA GLY A 133 10.66 -5.22 -8.50
C GLY A 133 10.24 -5.64 -7.11
N GLN A 134 9.94 -6.92 -6.91
CA GLN A 134 9.52 -7.46 -5.63
C GLN A 134 10.22 -8.79 -5.35
N ILE A 135 10.67 -8.96 -4.12
CA ILE A 135 11.20 -10.24 -3.62
C ILE A 135 10.34 -10.64 -2.43
N LYS A 136 9.63 -11.77 -2.55
CA LYS A 136 8.86 -12.37 -1.46
C LYS A 136 9.74 -13.36 -0.71
N ASP A 137 9.51 -13.46 0.61
CA ASP A 137 10.21 -14.40 1.49
C ASP A 137 11.74 -14.31 1.38
N ILE A 138 12.25 -13.07 1.37
CA ILE A 138 13.70 -12.80 1.23
C ILE A 138 14.51 -13.44 2.36
N ASN A 139 13.92 -13.68 3.52
CA ASN A 139 14.54 -14.32 4.67
C ASN A 139 14.57 -15.85 4.59
N ASP A 140 13.91 -16.45 3.61
CA ASP A 140 13.87 -17.90 3.41
C ASP A 140 14.33 -18.24 1.98
N SER A 141 15.52 -18.84 1.85
CA SER A 141 16.11 -19.15 0.55
C SER A 141 15.32 -20.22 -0.24
N ASP A 142 14.56 -21.08 0.43
CA ASP A 142 13.77 -22.12 -0.20
C ASP A 142 12.44 -21.59 -0.75
N GLU A 143 11.87 -20.57 -0.09
CA GLU A 143 10.58 -19.95 -0.46
C GLU A 143 10.76 -18.63 -1.23
N ARG A 144 11.96 -18.15 -1.38
CA ARG A 144 12.24 -16.86 -2.03
C ARG A 144 11.77 -16.83 -3.47
N ALA A 145 10.99 -15.81 -3.82
CA ALA A 145 10.49 -15.59 -5.18
C ALA A 145 10.69 -14.13 -5.58
N ALA A 146 11.21 -13.91 -6.79
CA ALA A 146 11.44 -12.60 -7.36
C ALA A 146 10.45 -12.32 -8.48
N TYR A 147 9.86 -11.13 -8.46
CA TYR A 147 8.87 -10.65 -9.42
C TYR A 147 9.30 -9.31 -10.01
N VAL A 148 8.95 -9.07 -11.26
CA VAL A 148 9.11 -7.77 -11.92
C VAL A 148 7.82 -7.45 -12.69
N GLY A 149 7.46 -6.20 -12.72
CA GLY A 149 6.24 -5.79 -13.40
C GLY A 149 5.99 -4.31 -13.40
N LEU A 150 4.74 -3.95 -13.61
CA LEU A 150 4.27 -2.57 -13.70
C LEU A 150 3.13 -2.32 -12.72
N ARG A 151 3.12 -1.09 -12.19
CA ARG A 151 2.03 -0.57 -11.38
C ARG A 151 1.47 0.69 -12.05
N HIS A 152 0.16 0.80 -12.07
CA HIS A 152 -0.52 2.03 -12.47
C HIS A 152 -1.41 2.53 -11.33
N GLU A 153 -1.32 3.81 -11.03
CA GLU A 153 -2.17 4.50 -10.04
C GLU A 153 -3.20 5.36 -10.79
N PHE A 154 -4.41 5.35 -10.31
CA PHE A 154 -5.52 6.06 -10.96
C PHE A 154 -5.92 7.36 -10.25
#